data_c42f2f9ba787d8f62847e5674f311b4e
#
_entry.id   c42f2f9ba787d8f62847e5674f311b4e
#
_cell.length_a   1.000
_cell.length_b   1.000
_cell.length_c   1.000
_cell.angle_alpha   90.00
_cell.angle_beta   90.00
_cell.angle_gamma   90.00
#
_symmetry.space_group_name_H-M   'P 1'
#
loop_
_entity.id
_entity.type
_entity.pdbx_description
1 polymer ?
#
loop_
_entity_poly.entity_id
_entity_poly.type
_entity_poly.pdbx_seq_one_letter_code
_entity_poly.pdbx_strand_id
1 'polypeptide(L)'
;MRPVVTAAAMMALSGMAGAQSPNGVKTLAPSGAIKTTGTWDLGARAGDFVYVAGMRGIDPKTNILVQGEEARIRQAFLNMQMIAESEGASLRDCVRIVVYVTDMFRFRPLVNKVQEELWGKGPYPPRTIVEVHRLNQDDIFEVEGTFYAPVKK
;
A
#
# COMPACT_ATOMS: atom_id res chain seq x y z
N MET A 1 -51.28 -28.72 -32.04
CA MET A 1 -50.71 -27.90 -30.98
C MET A 1 -49.25 -28.28 -30.83
N ARG A 2 -48.32 -27.40 -31.19
CA ARG A 2 -46.87 -27.60 -31.03
C ARG A 2 -46.41 -26.82 -29.80
N PRO A 3 -45.57 -27.37 -28.91
CA PRO A 3 -45.09 -26.63 -27.76
C PRO A 3 -43.97 -25.66 -28.22
N VAL A 4 -44.09 -24.39 -27.76
CA VAL A 4 -43.07 -23.38 -27.91
C VAL A 4 -42.02 -23.60 -26.80
N VAL A 5 -40.80 -23.97 -27.21
CA VAL A 5 -39.67 -24.10 -26.30
C VAL A 5 -39.02 -22.69 -26.20
N THR A 6 -39.20 -22.07 -25.04
CA THR A 6 -38.56 -20.80 -24.74
C THR A 6 -37.11 -21.08 -24.28
N ALA A 7 -36.14 -20.78 -25.13
CA ALA A 7 -34.75 -20.81 -24.76
C ALA A 7 -34.41 -19.60 -23.87
N ALA A 8 -34.15 -19.85 -22.58
CA ALA A 8 -33.60 -18.84 -21.67
C ALA A 8 -32.10 -18.65 -22.01
N ALA A 9 -31.77 -17.49 -22.55
CA ALA A 9 -30.39 -17.10 -22.73
C ALA A 9 -29.76 -16.77 -21.38
N MET A 10 -28.92 -17.66 -20.86
CA MET A 10 -28.01 -17.34 -19.76
C MET A 10 -26.95 -16.38 -20.28
N MET A 11 -27.06 -15.11 -19.94
CA MET A 11 -25.97 -14.14 -20.06
C MET A 11 -24.92 -14.50 -19.01
N ALA A 12 -23.84 -15.14 -19.43
CA ALA A 12 -22.64 -15.25 -18.61
C ALA A 12 -22.06 -13.85 -18.43
N LEU A 13 -22.13 -13.30 -17.20
CA LEU A 13 -21.30 -12.18 -16.80
C LEU A 13 -19.84 -12.68 -16.82
N SER A 14 -19.15 -12.48 -17.92
CA SER A 14 -17.71 -12.55 -17.96
C SER A 14 -17.18 -11.35 -17.16
N GLY A 15 -16.92 -11.58 -15.85
CA GLY A 15 -16.12 -10.66 -15.06
C GLY A 15 -14.82 -10.44 -15.82
N MET A 16 -14.48 -9.19 -16.10
CA MET A 16 -13.16 -8.80 -16.62
C MET A 16 -12.14 -9.15 -15.54
N ALA A 17 -11.63 -10.39 -15.56
CA ALA A 17 -10.41 -10.73 -14.87
C ALA A 17 -9.33 -9.87 -15.52
N GLY A 18 -8.81 -8.88 -14.79
CA GLY A 18 -7.67 -8.09 -15.24
C GLY A 18 -6.57 -9.04 -15.71
N ALA A 19 -5.85 -8.70 -16.78
CA ALA A 19 -4.82 -9.55 -17.35
C ALA A 19 -3.81 -9.91 -16.28
N GLN A 20 -3.78 -11.19 -15.88
CA GLN A 20 -2.88 -11.70 -14.87
C GLN A 20 -1.46 -11.74 -15.44
N SER A 21 -0.49 -11.28 -14.66
CA SER A 21 0.92 -11.34 -15.06
C SER A 21 1.33 -12.80 -15.39
N PRO A 22 1.96 -13.07 -16.54
CA PRO A 22 2.41 -14.42 -16.92
C PRO A 22 3.47 -14.97 -15.95
N ASN A 23 4.14 -14.12 -15.18
CA ASN A 23 5.18 -14.49 -14.22
C ASN A 23 4.66 -14.51 -12.76
N GLY A 24 3.34 -14.50 -12.55
CA GLY A 24 2.74 -14.68 -11.24
C GLY A 24 2.79 -13.43 -10.33
N VAL A 25 3.02 -12.24 -10.88
CA VAL A 25 2.89 -11.00 -10.12
C VAL A 25 1.41 -10.73 -9.82
N LYS A 26 1.06 -10.57 -8.56
CA LYS A 26 -0.29 -10.27 -8.09
C LYS A 26 -0.34 -8.83 -7.58
N THR A 27 -1.21 -7.99 -8.14
CA THR A 27 -1.50 -6.65 -7.61
C THR A 27 -2.34 -6.73 -6.34
N LEU A 28 -2.17 -5.76 -5.43
CA LEU A 28 -2.77 -5.76 -4.10
C LEU A 28 -3.69 -4.56 -3.91
N ALA A 29 -4.93 -4.85 -3.52
CA ALA A 29 -5.93 -3.87 -3.13
C ALA A 29 -6.78 -4.44 -1.98
N PRO A 30 -6.21 -4.62 -0.76
CA PRO A 30 -6.92 -5.27 0.32
C PRO A 30 -8.12 -4.45 0.79
N SER A 31 -9.15 -5.15 1.27
CA SER A 31 -10.34 -4.53 1.84
C SER A 31 -9.96 -3.65 3.03
N GLY A 32 -10.57 -2.47 3.13
CA GLY A 32 -10.30 -1.51 4.20
C GLY A 32 -9.09 -0.60 3.96
N ALA A 33 -8.34 -0.80 2.88
CA ALA A 33 -7.26 0.12 2.50
C ALA A 33 -7.80 1.39 1.82
N ILE A 34 -6.92 2.35 1.62
CA ILE A 34 -7.23 3.57 0.86
C ILE A 34 -7.65 3.22 -0.57
N LYS A 35 -8.46 4.08 -1.18
CA LYS A 35 -8.85 3.93 -2.58
C LYS A 35 -7.85 4.64 -3.49
N THR A 36 -7.41 3.95 -4.51
CA THR A 36 -6.56 4.54 -5.56
C THR A 36 -7.34 5.58 -6.35
N THR A 37 -6.67 6.67 -6.73
CA THR A 37 -7.28 7.80 -7.47
C THR A 37 -6.72 7.95 -8.87
N GLY A 38 -6.01 6.93 -9.37
CA GLY A 38 -5.35 6.96 -10.67
C GLY A 38 -4.99 5.57 -11.19
N THR A 39 -4.06 5.51 -12.12
CA THR A 39 -3.61 4.27 -12.80
C THR A 39 -2.47 3.59 -12.03
N TRP A 40 -2.72 3.23 -10.77
CA TRP A 40 -1.77 2.59 -9.87
C TRP A 40 -2.50 1.68 -8.87
N ASP A 41 -1.79 0.69 -8.35
CA ASP A 41 -2.27 -0.21 -7.29
C ASP A 41 -1.50 0.04 -5.99
N LEU A 42 -2.05 -0.44 -4.86
CA LEU A 42 -1.48 -0.22 -3.53
C LEU A 42 -0.19 -1.01 -3.30
N GLY A 43 0.01 -2.05 -4.06
CA GLY A 43 1.21 -2.88 -3.97
C GLY A 43 1.17 -4.05 -4.92
N ALA A 44 2.19 -4.88 -4.85
CA ALA A 44 2.27 -6.11 -5.60
C ALA A 44 3.01 -7.20 -4.80
N ARG A 45 2.59 -8.45 -4.97
CA ARG A 45 3.35 -9.63 -4.56
C ARG A 45 4.06 -10.21 -5.77
N ALA A 46 5.36 -10.49 -5.63
CA ALA A 46 6.16 -11.24 -6.59
C ALA A 46 6.97 -12.31 -5.83
N GLY A 47 6.53 -13.56 -5.93
CA GLY A 47 7.08 -14.66 -5.13
C GLY A 47 6.97 -14.40 -3.63
N ASP A 48 8.09 -14.47 -2.92
CA ASP A 48 8.17 -14.27 -1.47
C ASP A 48 8.27 -12.79 -1.05
N PHE A 49 8.18 -11.85 -1.99
CA PHE A 49 8.26 -10.43 -1.69
C PHE A 49 6.95 -9.70 -1.92
N VAL A 50 6.67 -8.77 -1.03
CA VAL A 50 5.57 -7.80 -1.12
C VAL A 50 6.17 -6.41 -1.28
N TYR A 51 5.75 -5.74 -2.34
CA TYR A 51 6.14 -4.38 -2.68
C TYR A 51 4.94 -3.48 -2.41
N VAL A 52 5.07 -2.55 -1.48
CA VAL A 52 4.04 -1.56 -1.17
C VAL A 52 4.39 -0.26 -1.88
N ALA A 53 3.44 0.27 -2.64
CA ALA A 53 3.58 1.54 -3.34
C ALA A 53 3.72 2.71 -2.36
N GLY A 54 4.01 3.89 -2.87
CA GLY A 54 4.09 5.11 -2.06
C GLY A 54 2.80 5.37 -1.28
N MET A 55 2.86 5.20 0.05
CA MET A 55 1.74 5.44 0.94
C MET A 55 1.87 6.80 1.58
N ARG A 56 0.78 7.56 1.53
CA ARG A 56 0.62 8.87 2.17
C ARG A 56 -0.32 8.77 3.38
N GLY A 57 -0.37 9.81 4.19
CA GLY A 57 -1.20 9.87 5.39
C GLY A 57 -2.69 10.06 5.10
N ILE A 58 -3.27 9.19 4.30
CA ILE A 58 -4.68 9.19 3.93
C ILE A 58 -5.45 8.28 4.88
N ASP A 59 -6.51 8.78 5.49
CA ASP A 59 -7.42 7.97 6.30
C ASP A 59 -8.22 7.02 5.38
N PRO A 60 -8.12 5.70 5.55
CA PRO A 60 -8.80 4.74 4.68
C PRO A 60 -10.33 4.79 4.76
N LYS A 61 -10.91 5.36 5.83
CA LYS A 61 -12.37 5.49 5.97
C LYS A 61 -12.94 6.63 5.13
N THR A 62 -12.22 7.74 5.07
CA THR A 62 -12.66 8.98 4.40
C THR A 62 -11.98 9.21 3.05
N ASN A 63 -10.85 8.56 2.83
CA ASN A 63 -9.93 8.76 1.70
C ASN A 63 -9.40 10.21 1.61
N ILE A 64 -9.25 10.88 2.78
CA ILE A 64 -8.76 12.25 2.91
C ILE A 64 -7.47 12.26 3.73
N LEU A 65 -6.57 13.21 3.45
CA LEU A 65 -5.34 13.41 4.21
C LEU A 65 -5.65 13.75 5.68
N VAL A 66 -5.02 13.00 6.58
CA VAL A 66 -5.10 13.23 8.04
C VAL A 66 -4.50 14.61 8.38
N GLN A 67 -5.14 15.32 9.29
CA GLN A 67 -4.65 16.61 9.78
C GLN A 67 -3.54 16.43 10.81
N GLY A 68 -2.57 17.33 10.79
CA GLY A 68 -1.40 17.30 11.66
C GLY A 68 -0.25 16.47 11.09
N GLU A 69 0.96 17.00 11.17
CA GLU A 69 2.15 16.45 10.50
C GLU A 69 2.53 15.07 11.02
N GLU A 70 2.64 14.92 12.33
CA GLU A 70 3.00 13.66 12.96
C GLU A 70 1.92 12.59 12.75
N ALA A 71 0.63 12.96 12.89
CA ALA A 71 -0.49 12.07 12.67
C ALA A 71 -0.55 11.60 11.21
N ARG A 72 -0.24 12.49 10.27
CA ARG A 72 -0.17 12.19 8.84
C ARG A 72 0.96 11.23 8.50
N ILE A 73 2.16 11.47 9.04
CA ILE A 73 3.30 10.56 8.88
C ILE A 73 2.96 9.17 9.46
N ARG A 74 2.38 9.13 10.66
CA ARG A 74 1.94 7.87 11.29
C ARG A 74 0.92 7.11 10.43
N GLN A 75 -0.08 7.81 9.91
CA GLN A 75 -1.09 7.18 9.06
C GLN A 75 -0.50 6.60 7.77
N ALA A 76 0.49 7.25 7.18
CA ALA A 76 1.18 6.74 6.00
C ALA A 76 1.89 5.40 6.29
N PHE A 77 2.60 5.30 7.41
CA PHE A 77 3.20 4.04 7.85
C PHE A 77 2.15 2.96 8.15
N LEU A 78 1.02 3.32 8.78
CA LEU A 78 -0.07 2.38 9.04
C LEU A 78 -0.74 1.88 7.75
N ASN A 79 -0.86 2.73 6.75
CA ASN A 79 -1.35 2.33 5.43
C ASN A 79 -0.38 1.33 4.77
N MET A 80 0.93 1.59 4.82
CA MET A 80 1.95 0.65 4.34
C MET A 80 1.89 -0.69 5.09
N GLN A 81 1.79 -0.65 6.42
CA GLN A 81 1.67 -1.83 7.27
C GLN A 81 0.44 -2.67 6.90
N MET A 82 -0.72 -2.04 6.71
CA MET A 82 -1.97 -2.74 6.34
C MET A 82 -1.80 -3.53 5.03
N ILE A 83 -1.16 -2.95 4.02
CA ILE A 83 -0.91 -3.65 2.75
C ILE A 83 0.03 -4.85 2.96
N ALA A 84 1.09 -4.68 3.72
CA ALA A 84 2.03 -5.76 4.02
C ALA A 84 1.35 -6.90 4.81
N GLU A 85 0.56 -6.56 5.83
CA GLU A 85 -0.17 -7.52 6.67
C GLU A 85 -1.22 -8.30 5.89
N SER A 86 -1.84 -7.72 4.87
CA SER A 86 -2.80 -8.43 4.01
C SER A 86 -2.19 -9.62 3.26
N GLU A 87 -0.87 -9.64 3.14
CA GLU A 87 -0.10 -10.69 2.50
C GLU A 87 0.76 -11.50 3.51
N GLY A 88 0.50 -11.35 4.81
CA GLY A 88 1.12 -12.12 5.88
C GLY A 88 2.49 -11.62 6.35
N ALA A 89 2.92 -10.43 5.92
CA ALA A 89 4.10 -9.77 6.46
C ALA A 89 3.74 -8.88 7.66
N SER A 90 4.71 -8.59 8.49
CA SER A 90 4.66 -7.58 9.56
C SER A 90 5.69 -6.48 9.29
N LEU A 91 5.66 -5.41 10.06
CA LEU A 91 6.71 -4.40 10.01
C LEU A 91 8.12 -4.98 10.28
N ARG A 92 8.21 -6.13 10.99
CA ARG A 92 9.48 -6.82 11.27
C ARG A 92 10.06 -7.54 10.05
N ASP A 93 9.22 -7.82 9.07
CA ASP A 93 9.60 -8.47 7.81
C ASP A 93 10.01 -7.45 6.74
N CYS A 94 10.06 -6.17 7.11
CA CYS A 94 10.44 -5.09 6.20
C CYS A 94 11.94 -5.16 5.89
N VAL A 95 12.28 -5.35 4.62
CA VAL A 95 13.67 -5.43 4.13
C VAL A 95 14.20 -4.09 3.64
N ARG A 96 13.32 -3.16 3.30
CA ARG A 96 13.69 -1.81 2.88
C ARG A 96 12.49 -0.87 2.93
N ILE A 97 12.74 0.40 3.30
CA ILE A 97 11.80 1.51 3.07
C ILE A 97 12.51 2.66 2.35
N VAL A 98 11.75 3.37 1.53
CA VAL A 98 12.14 4.68 0.98
C VAL A 98 11.13 5.70 1.46
N VAL A 99 11.61 6.80 1.95
CA VAL A 99 10.84 7.90 2.51
C VAL A 99 11.09 9.16 1.70
N TYR A 100 10.03 9.82 1.30
CA TYR A 100 10.05 11.10 0.61
C TYR A 100 9.45 12.17 1.53
N VAL A 101 10.14 13.28 1.69
CA VAL A 101 9.69 14.44 2.50
C VAL A 101 9.86 15.73 1.70
N THR A 102 9.03 16.72 1.96
CA THR A 102 9.11 18.03 1.29
C THR A 102 9.99 19.04 2.06
N ASP A 103 10.41 18.70 3.27
CA ASP A 103 11.33 19.48 4.10
C ASP A 103 12.08 18.50 5.02
N MET A 104 13.35 18.24 4.70
CA MET A 104 14.18 17.27 5.43
C MET A 104 14.40 17.67 6.89
N PHE A 105 14.68 18.94 7.14
CA PHE A 105 14.98 19.41 8.49
C PHE A 105 13.74 19.36 9.40
N ARG A 106 12.57 19.67 8.85
CA ARG A 106 11.30 19.69 9.59
C ARG A 106 10.76 18.28 9.82
N PHE A 107 10.75 17.43 8.79
CA PHE A 107 9.99 16.17 8.85
C PHE A 107 10.83 14.95 9.25
N ARG A 108 12.14 14.92 8.99
CA ARG A 108 13.00 13.79 9.40
C ARG A 108 12.92 13.47 10.90
N PRO A 109 12.91 14.44 11.84
CA PRO A 109 12.73 14.15 13.26
C PRO A 109 11.40 13.48 13.59
N LEU A 110 10.30 13.92 12.95
CA LEU A 110 8.97 13.31 13.11
C LEU A 110 8.91 11.90 12.53
N VAL A 111 9.54 11.69 11.37
CA VAL A 111 9.68 10.34 10.77
C VAL A 111 10.42 9.40 11.71
N ASN A 112 11.53 9.83 12.31
CA ASN A 112 12.28 9.02 13.27
C ASN A 112 11.42 8.65 14.48
N LYS A 113 10.70 9.63 15.04
CA LYS A 113 9.81 9.43 16.19
C LYS A 113 8.73 8.39 15.88
N VAL A 114 8.02 8.55 14.77
CA VAL A 114 6.96 7.61 14.36
C VAL A 114 7.53 6.23 14.04
N GLN A 115 8.68 6.16 13.39
CA GLN A 115 9.32 4.88 13.11
C GLN A 115 9.76 4.17 14.41
N GLU A 116 10.26 4.90 15.40
CA GLU A 116 10.59 4.36 16.72
C GLU A 116 9.34 3.85 17.46
N GLU A 117 8.22 4.56 17.41
CA GLU A 117 6.95 4.11 17.97
C GLU A 117 6.50 2.77 17.35
N LEU A 118 6.58 2.63 16.03
CA LEU A 118 6.08 1.46 15.32
C LEU A 118 7.02 0.25 15.38
N TRP A 119 8.34 0.47 15.36
CA TRP A 119 9.35 -0.59 15.43
C TRP A 119 9.91 -0.80 16.84
N GLY A 120 9.58 0.06 17.81
CA GLY A 120 10.15 0.03 19.15
C GLY A 120 11.68 0.24 19.11
N LYS A 121 12.41 -0.53 19.92
CA LYS A 121 13.88 -0.42 20.02
C LYS A 121 14.65 -1.01 18.84
N GLY A 122 13.96 -1.31 17.74
CA GLY A 122 14.55 -1.95 16.56
C GLY A 122 14.56 -3.49 16.63
N PRO A 123 15.26 -4.17 15.71
CA PRO A 123 16.02 -3.57 14.60
C PRO A 123 15.11 -2.78 13.63
N TYR A 124 15.68 -1.74 13.04
CA TYR A 124 15.00 -0.93 12.02
C TYR A 124 15.34 -1.44 10.61
N PRO A 125 14.41 -1.34 9.64
CA PRO A 125 14.72 -1.68 8.26
C PRO A 125 15.73 -0.69 7.67
N PRO A 126 16.54 -1.10 6.68
CA PRO A 126 17.31 -0.18 5.84
C PRO A 126 16.39 0.89 5.27
N ARG A 127 16.77 2.16 5.42
CA ARG A 127 15.97 3.31 4.99
C ARG A 127 16.78 4.26 4.14
N THR A 128 16.21 4.66 3.00
CA THR A 128 16.59 5.86 2.27
C THR A 128 15.57 6.95 2.56
N ILE A 129 16.01 8.17 2.85
CA ILE A 129 15.15 9.35 2.97
C ILE A 129 15.62 10.42 1.99
N VAL A 130 14.68 10.98 1.23
CA VAL A 130 14.95 11.93 0.15
C VAL A 130 14.04 13.14 0.34
N GLU A 131 14.62 14.33 0.23
CA GLU A 131 13.84 15.54 0.07
C GLU A 131 13.42 15.70 -1.39
N VAL A 132 12.13 15.97 -1.60
CA VAL A 132 11.53 16.19 -2.91
C VAL A 132 10.86 17.56 -2.96
N HIS A 133 10.81 18.16 -4.14
CA HIS A 133 10.22 19.47 -4.31
C HIS A 133 8.72 19.50 -3.97
N ARG A 134 7.98 18.44 -4.31
CA ARG A 134 6.53 18.36 -4.10
C ARG A 134 6.06 16.91 -4.09
N LEU A 135 5.06 16.63 -3.28
CA LEU A 135 4.26 15.41 -3.32
C LEU A 135 2.85 15.72 -3.80
N ASN A 136 2.12 14.69 -4.21
CA ASN A 136 0.77 14.82 -4.71
C ASN A 136 -0.16 15.45 -3.65
N GLN A 137 -1.04 16.37 -4.07
CA GLN A 137 -1.96 17.13 -3.20
C GLN A 137 -1.25 17.96 -2.12
N ASP A 138 -0.03 18.45 -2.43
CA ASP A 138 0.82 19.21 -1.51
C ASP A 138 1.05 18.50 -0.17
N ASP A 139 1.16 17.15 -0.22
CA ASP A 139 1.49 16.36 0.97
C ASP A 139 2.94 16.59 1.39
N ILE A 140 3.23 16.24 2.65
CA ILE A 140 4.53 16.46 3.31
C ILE A 140 5.39 15.21 3.37
N PHE A 141 4.77 14.02 3.19
CA PHE A 141 5.40 12.74 3.46
C PHE A 141 4.80 11.63 2.59
N GLU A 142 5.67 10.75 2.11
CA GLU A 142 5.30 9.50 1.45
C GLU A 142 6.30 8.41 1.81
N VAL A 143 5.86 7.17 1.95
CA VAL A 143 6.72 6.02 2.23
C VAL A 143 6.33 4.83 1.37
N GLU A 144 7.32 4.17 0.77
CA GLU A 144 7.19 2.87 0.13
C GLU A 144 7.99 1.81 0.89
N GLY A 145 7.59 0.55 0.78
CA GLY A 145 8.25 -0.55 1.49
C GLY A 145 8.33 -1.84 0.70
N THR A 146 9.39 -2.59 0.96
CA THR A 146 9.55 -3.97 0.48
C THR A 146 9.62 -4.90 1.68
N PHE A 147 8.82 -5.97 1.64
CA PHE A 147 8.68 -6.93 2.74
C PHE A 147 8.99 -8.34 2.26
N TYR A 148 9.60 -9.14 3.12
CA TYR A 148 9.77 -10.57 2.91
C TYR A 148 8.62 -11.33 3.56
N ALA A 149 7.80 -12.00 2.77
CA ALA A 149 6.62 -12.73 3.22
C ALA A 149 6.52 -14.05 2.45
N PRO A 150 7.31 -15.07 2.82
CA PRO A 150 7.37 -16.32 2.07
C PRO A 150 5.99 -16.98 1.99
N VAL A 151 5.64 -17.45 0.80
CA VAL A 151 4.42 -18.22 0.57
C VAL A 151 4.54 -19.54 1.34
N LYS A 152 3.64 -19.74 2.30
CA LYS A 152 3.57 -21.04 3.01
C LYS A 152 3.22 -22.12 2.01
N LYS A 153 4.11 -23.10 1.90
CA LYS A 153 3.91 -24.32 1.10
C LYS A 153 2.88 -25.23 1.76
#